data_eccf7902ba6f3d4332b9e4ac7d2013fe
#
_entry.id   eccf7902ba6f3d4332b9e4ac7d2013fe
#
_cell.length_a   1.000
_cell.length_b   1.000
_cell.length_c   1.000
_cell.angle_alpha   90.00
_cell.angle_beta   90.00
_cell.angle_gamma   90.00
#
_symmetry.space_group_name_H-M   'P 1'
#
loop_
_entity.id
_entity.type
_entity.pdbx_description
1 polymer ?
#
loop_
_entity_poly.entity_id
_entity_poly.type
_entity_poly.pdbx_seq_one_letter_code
_entity_poly.pdbx_strand_id
1 'polypeptide(L)'
;VPATARRGYALVAVGGYGRQELLPGSDLDVLLLVTGRGDPGAVADAIFYPVWDAGLALDHSVRTLGQALEVAAGDLKAALGLIDARHVAGDEALTEQLRADVRDAWRKQAATRLPELAAMCRDRAASVGELAHLLEPDLVQAYGGLRDTLALRAVTASWIADRPRTPEVDLARQWLLTVRDALHRTTGRRQDRLLFENQDDVAAALGLPDADPLLRRVAEAGRSIAYASDVTWRDVERTLAGRRRRGLRRQQPTRRPLADGVDEYDGEVVLARDAEPARDAV
;
A
#
# COMPACT_ATOMS: atom_id res chain seq x y z
N VAL A 1 -1.29 32.07 -8.12
CA VAL A 1 -2.40 32.39 -7.18
C VAL A 1 -1.87 33.38 -6.16
N PRO A 2 -2.53 34.54 -5.95
CA PRO A 2 -2.09 35.57 -4.99
C PRO A 2 -1.93 34.95 -3.57
N ALA A 3 -0.97 35.44 -2.79
CA ALA A 3 -0.68 34.93 -1.45
C ALA A 3 -1.90 34.98 -0.49
N THR A 4 -2.80 35.95 -0.69
CA THR A 4 -4.07 36.07 0.07
C THR A 4 -5.10 35.00 -0.26
N ALA A 5 -5.04 34.41 -1.47
CA ALA A 5 -5.94 33.32 -1.89
C ALA A 5 -5.49 31.92 -1.38
N ARG A 6 -4.36 31.83 -0.70
CA ARG A 6 -3.82 30.56 -0.20
C ARG A 6 -4.44 30.11 1.12
N ARG A 7 -5.04 31.03 1.89
CA ARG A 7 -5.68 30.69 3.17
C ARG A 7 -7.03 30.02 2.95
N GLY A 8 -7.22 28.87 3.54
CA GLY A 8 -8.48 28.11 3.48
C GLY A 8 -8.59 27.16 2.29
N TYR A 9 -7.53 27.00 1.49
CA TYR A 9 -7.44 26.03 0.39
C TYR A 9 -6.10 25.30 0.47
N ALA A 10 -6.11 23.97 0.36
CA ALA A 10 -4.91 23.16 0.21
C ALA A 10 -5.06 22.17 -0.93
N LEU A 11 -4.11 22.13 -1.84
CA LEU A 11 -3.99 21.09 -2.84
C LEU A 11 -3.16 19.95 -2.25
N VAL A 12 -3.74 18.77 -2.22
CA VAL A 12 -3.18 17.58 -1.59
C VAL A 12 -3.08 16.47 -2.62
N ALA A 13 -1.89 15.90 -2.80
CA ALA A 13 -1.68 14.69 -3.57
C ALA A 13 -2.06 13.48 -2.71
N VAL A 14 -2.78 12.53 -3.29
CA VAL A 14 -3.20 11.29 -2.63
C VAL A 14 -2.79 10.07 -3.46
N GLY A 15 -3.02 8.87 -2.97
CA GLY A 15 -2.73 7.66 -3.73
C GLY A 15 -1.28 7.58 -4.24
N GLY A 16 -1.10 7.20 -5.51
CA GLY A 16 0.21 7.10 -6.15
C GLY A 16 0.97 8.43 -6.19
N TYR A 17 0.27 9.52 -6.45
CA TYR A 17 0.88 10.86 -6.43
C TYR A 17 1.29 11.30 -5.03
N GLY A 18 0.50 10.96 -4.02
CA GLY A 18 0.83 11.19 -2.61
C GLY A 18 2.14 10.51 -2.20
N ARG A 19 2.36 9.29 -2.67
CA ARG A 19 3.57 8.48 -2.40
C ARG A 19 4.78 8.82 -3.27
N GLN A 20 4.64 9.77 -4.20
CA GLN A 20 5.68 10.13 -5.19
C GLN A 20 6.02 8.95 -6.14
N GLU A 21 5.02 8.18 -6.54
CA GLU A 21 5.12 7.00 -7.39
C GLU A 21 4.50 7.22 -8.77
N LEU A 22 4.53 8.46 -9.26
CA LEU A 22 4.04 8.76 -10.61
C LEU A 22 4.97 8.13 -11.66
N LEU A 23 4.36 7.43 -12.58
CA LEU A 23 5.00 6.85 -13.75
C LEU A 23 4.37 7.45 -15.03
N PRO A 24 4.99 7.29 -16.21
CA PRO A 24 4.37 7.70 -17.47
C PRO A 24 2.95 7.14 -17.60
N GLY A 25 1.99 8.00 -17.91
CA GLY A 25 0.58 7.62 -18.02
C GLY A 25 -0.16 7.42 -16.68
N SER A 26 0.46 7.70 -15.52
CA SER A 26 -0.26 7.71 -14.24
C SER A 26 -1.25 8.85 -14.16
N ASP A 27 -2.39 8.58 -13.50
CA ASP A 27 -3.34 9.63 -13.15
C ASP A 27 -2.76 10.50 -12.02
N LEU A 28 -3.07 11.78 -12.04
CA LEU A 28 -2.79 12.70 -10.95
C LEU A 28 -3.97 12.65 -9.96
N ASP A 29 -3.80 11.89 -8.86
CA ASP A 29 -4.81 11.80 -7.81
C ASP A 29 -4.68 13.01 -6.86
N VAL A 30 -5.65 13.95 -6.89
CA VAL A 30 -5.58 15.16 -6.10
C VAL A 30 -6.87 15.44 -5.33
N LEU A 31 -6.71 16.01 -4.16
CA LEU A 31 -7.78 16.53 -3.33
C LEU A 31 -7.56 18.03 -3.10
N LEU A 32 -8.53 18.85 -3.51
CA LEU A 32 -8.60 20.24 -3.10
C LEU A 32 -9.38 20.32 -1.80
N LEU A 33 -8.66 20.52 -0.69
CA LEU A 33 -9.25 20.81 0.61
C LEU A 33 -9.70 22.25 0.69
N VAL A 34 -10.91 22.46 1.25
CA VAL A 34 -11.50 23.78 1.42
C VAL A 34 -12.07 23.95 2.81
N THR A 35 -12.02 25.16 3.35
CA THR A 35 -12.62 25.49 4.66
C THR A 35 -14.10 25.85 4.57
N GLY A 36 -14.70 25.81 3.37
CA GLY A 36 -16.10 26.22 3.14
C GLY A 36 -16.30 27.72 3.01
N ARG A 37 -15.21 28.52 3.01
CA ARG A 37 -15.26 29.97 2.78
C ARG A 37 -14.74 30.28 1.37
N GLY A 38 -15.35 31.25 0.69
CA GLY A 38 -14.99 31.66 -0.67
C GLY A 38 -15.71 30.86 -1.76
N ASP A 39 -15.19 30.91 -2.97
CA ASP A 39 -15.70 30.17 -4.13
C ASP A 39 -14.77 28.98 -4.46
N PRO A 40 -15.06 27.78 -3.97
CA PRO A 40 -14.24 26.62 -4.25
C PRO A 40 -14.29 26.21 -5.73
N GLY A 41 -15.36 26.52 -6.47
CA GLY A 41 -15.49 26.22 -7.89
C GLY A 41 -14.46 26.98 -8.71
N ALA A 42 -14.40 28.30 -8.55
CA ALA A 42 -13.44 29.13 -9.29
C ALA A 42 -11.97 28.75 -9.00
N VAL A 43 -11.66 28.34 -7.76
CA VAL A 43 -10.31 27.87 -7.40
C VAL A 43 -10.02 26.50 -8.02
N ALA A 44 -10.99 25.58 -8.00
CA ALA A 44 -10.87 24.27 -8.61
C ALA A 44 -10.64 24.40 -10.13
N ASP A 45 -11.44 25.21 -10.81
CA ASP A 45 -11.33 25.47 -12.23
C ASP A 45 -9.94 26.03 -12.60
N ALA A 46 -9.45 27.01 -11.84
CA ALA A 46 -8.14 27.61 -12.07
C ALA A 46 -6.98 26.63 -11.89
N ILE A 47 -7.16 25.57 -11.09
CA ILE A 47 -6.14 24.53 -10.86
C ILE A 47 -6.26 23.42 -11.89
N PHE A 48 -7.47 22.92 -12.15
CA PHE A 48 -7.68 21.67 -12.89
C PHE A 48 -7.75 21.87 -14.40
N TYR A 49 -8.30 22.99 -14.90
CA TYR A 49 -8.33 23.26 -16.35
C TYR A 49 -6.94 23.25 -17.01
N PRO A 50 -5.89 23.89 -16.45
CA PRO A 50 -4.55 23.80 -17.04
C PRO A 50 -3.97 22.38 -17.10
N VAL A 51 -4.37 21.49 -16.16
CA VAL A 51 -3.93 20.09 -16.15
C VAL A 51 -4.61 19.31 -17.27
N TRP A 52 -5.93 19.52 -17.46
CA TRP A 52 -6.67 18.91 -18.58
C TRP A 52 -6.21 19.43 -19.94
N ASP A 53 -5.97 20.74 -20.05
CA ASP A 53 -5.47 21.35 -21.28
C ASP A 53 -4.07 20.82 -21.67
N ALA A 54 -3.28 20.41 -20.68
CA ALA A 54 -2.01 19.72 -20.90
C ALA A 54 -2.16 18.24 -21.29
N GLY A 55 -3.39 17.71 -21.37
CA GLY A 55 -3.67 16.32 -21.73
C GLY A 55 -3.31 15.30 -20.64
N LEU A 56 -3.14 15.74 -19.39
CA LEU A 56 -2.82 14.86 -18.27
C LEU A 56 -4.08 14.25 -17.67
N ALA A 57 -4.01 12.98 -17.33
CA ALA A 57 -5.09 12.30 -16.63
C ALA A 57 -5.16 12.78 -15.17
N LEU A 58 -6.33 13.23 -14.75
CA LEU A 58 -6.56 13.84 -13.45
C LEU A 58 -7.77 13.22 -12.77
N ASP A 59 -7.55 12.53 -11.65
CA ASP A 59 -8.60 12.17 -10.70
C ASP A 59 -8.58 13.20 -9.56
N HIS A 60 -9.70 13.91 -9.40
CA HIS A 60 -9.76 15.04 -8.50
C HIS A 60 -11.04 15.06 -7.67
N SER A 61 -10.95 15.65 -6.51
CA SER A 61 -12.13 15.96 -5.70
C SER A 61 -11.94 17.29 -4.95
N VAL A 62 -13.06 17.94 -4.67
CA VAL A 62 -13.12 19.16 -3.83
C VAL A 62 -13.93 18.82 -2.58
N ARG A 63 -13.33 18.93 -1.40
CA ARG A 63 -13.96 18.51 -0.15
C ARG A 63 -13.54 19.42 1.00
N THR A 64 -14.42 19.58 1.95
CA THR A 64 -14.04 20.02 3.30
C THR A 64 -13.35 18.89 4.04
N LEU A 65 -12.65 19.20 5.13
CA LEU A 65 -12.02 18.19 6.01
C LEU A 65 -13.04 17.14 6.48
N GLY A 66 -14.23 17.60 6.94
CA GLY A 66 -15.28 16.69 7.38
C GLY A 66 -15.76 15.73 6.28
N GLN A 67 -15.98 16.24 5.06
CA GLN A 67 -16.38 15.42 3.91
C GLN A 67 -15.28 14.41 3.52
N ALA A 68 -14.01 14.79 3.59
CA ALA A 68 -12.90 13.89 3.30
C ALA A 68 -12.84 12.72 4.31
N LEU A 69 -13.05 13.02 5.60
CA LEU A 69 -13.11 12.02 6.66
C LEU A 69 -14.35 11.11 6.55
N GLU A 70 -15.50 11.66 6.18
CA GLU A 70 -16.73 10.90 5.96
C GLU A 70 -16.56 9.88 4.83
N VAL A 71 -15.99 10.33 3.71
CA VAL A 71 -15.68 9.42 2.58
C VAL A 71 -14.67 8.34 2.98
N ALA A 72 -13.62 8.70 3.71
CA ALA A 72 -12.66 7.72 4.24
C ALA A 72 -13.34 6.71 5.20
N ALA A 73 -14.32 7.15 5.98
CA ALA A 73 -15.08 6.27 6.87
C ALA A 73 -15.98 5.29 6.10
N GLY A 74 -16.49 5.66 4.93
CA GLY A 74 -17.37 4.83 4.10
C GLY A 74 -16.65 3.96 3.07
N ASP A 75 -15.49 4.40 2.58
CA ASP A 75 -14.74 3.73 1.50
C ASP A 75 -13.31 3.41 1.93
N LEU A 76 -12.98 2.11 1.95
CA LEU A 76 -11.65 1.61 2.32
C LEU A 76 -10.57 2.11 1.34
N LYS A 77 -10.86 2.18 0.04
CA LYS A 77 -9.89 2.64 -0.97
C LYS A 77 -9.58 4.13 -0.79
N ALA A 78 -10.61 4.94 -0.51
CA ALA A 78 -10.43 6.35 -0.20
C ALA A 78 -9.61 6.55 1.09
N ALA A 79 -9.88 5.77 2.14
CA ALA A 79 -9.10 5.80 3.37
C ALA A 79 -7.62 5.50 3.11
N LEU A 80 -7.32 4.44 2.35
CA LEU A 80 -5.96 4.05 1.98
C LEU A 80 -5.25 5.14 1.16
N GLY A 81 -5.95 5.80 0.23
CA GLY A 81 -5.41 6.91 -0.55
C GLY A 81 -5.04 8.11 0.32
N LEU A 82 -5.88 8.43 1.32
CA LEU A 82 -5.67 9.56 2.22
C LEU A 82 -4.60 9.32 3.30
N ILE A 83 -4.30 8.07 3.66
CA ILE A 83 -3.17 7.74 4.56
C ILE A 83 -1.84 8.29 4.00
N ASP A 84 -1.71 8.31 2.68
CA ASP A 84 -0.53 8.78 1.95
C ASP A 84 -0.64 10.26 1.50
N ALA A 85 -1.57 11.03 2.07
CA ALA A 85 -1.79 12.43 1.73
C ALA A 85 -0.51 13.27 1.88
N ARG A 86 -0.16 14.02 0.83
CA ARG A 86 1.02 14.87 0.75
C ARG A 86 0.63 16.28 0.31
N HIS A 87 1.13 17.28 1.02
CA HIS A 87 0.94 18.68 0.63
C HIS A 87 1.60 18.99 -0.71
N VAL A 88 0.87 19.68 -1.57
CA VAL A 88 1.36 20.19 -2.86
C VAL A 88 1.44 21.70 -2.85
N ALA A 89 0.37 22.37 -2.44
CA ALA A 89 0.31 23.83 -2.42
C ALA A 89 -0.83 24.35 -1.53
N GLY A 90 -0.77 25.61 -1.14
CA GLY A 90 -1.84 26.31 -0.40
C GLY A 90 -1.59 26.37 1.09
N ASP A 91 -2.63 26.11 1.89
CA ASP A 91 -2.59 26.15 3.34
C ASP A 91 -2.10 24.80 3.91
N GLU A 92 -0.83 24.73 4.31
CA GLU A 92 -0.21 23.52 4.82
C GLU A 92 -0.87 23.03 6.11
N ALA A 93 -1.36 23.94 6.95
CA ALA A 93 -2.03 23.57 8.18
C ALA A 93 -3.29 22.72 7.94
N LEU A 94 -4.04 22.97 6.85
CA LEU A 94 -5.16 22.12 6.45
C LEU A 94 -4.71 20.72 6.06
N THR A 95 -3.60 20.59 5.35
CA THR A 95 -3.04 19.28 4.97
C THR A 95 -2.58 18.52 6.21
N GLU A 96 -1.89 19.15 7.13
CA GLU A 96 -1.42 18.53 8.37
C GLU A 96 -2.61 18.10 9.26
N GLN A 97 -3.67 18.91 9.34
CA GLN A 97 -4.89 18.54 10.03
C GLN A 97 -5.54 17.31 9.39
N LEU A 98 -5.68 17.27 8.04
CA LEU A 98 -6.19 16.10 7.34
C LEU A 98 -5.38 14.84 7.66
N ARG A 99 -4.05 14.95 7.60
CA ARG A 99 -3.13 13.81 7.86
C ARG A 99 -3.28 13.29 9.29
N ALA A 100 -3.39 14.19 10.25
CA ALA A 100 -3.58 13.82 11.66
C ALA A 100 -4.93 13.11 11.86
N ASP A 101 -6.01 13.70 11.36
CA ASP A 101 -7.37 13.20 11.56
C ASP A 101 -7.61 11.86 10.82
N VAL A 102 -7.10 11.71 9.59
CA VAL A 102 -7.18 10.45 8.83
C VAL A 102 -6.44 9.33 9.56
N ARG A 103 -5.22 9.58 10.05
CA ARG A 103 -4.44 8.57 10.79
C ARG A 103 -5.10 8.21 12.12
N ASP A 104 -5.65 9.16 12.81
CA ASP A 104 -6.37 8.92 14.06
C ASP A 104 -7.66 8.11 13.83
N ALA A 105 -8.45 8.47 12.81
CA ALA A 105 -9.64 7.72 12.41
C ALA A 105 -9.27 6.28 11.97
N TRP A 106 -8.19 6.09 11.19
CA TRP A 106 -7.70 4.79 10.78
C TRP A 106 -7.34 3.91 11.98
N ARG A 107 -6.60 4.44 12.95
CA ARG A 107 -6.21 3.71 14.18
C ARG A 107 -7.43 3.33 15.03
N LYS A 108 -8.39 4.24 15.18
CA LYS A 108 -9.64 3.99 15.94
C LYS A 108 -10.47 2.88 15.29
N GLN A 109 -10.50 2.81 13.97
CA GLN A 109 -11.29 1.85 13.21
C GLN A 109 -10.50 0.57 12.85
N ALA A 110 -9.24 0.46 13.20
CA ALA A 110 -8.34 -0.60 12.73
C ALA A 110 -8.87 -2.01 12.98
N ALA A 111 -9.53 -2.25 14.12
CA ALA A 111 -10.08 -3.57 14.45
C ALA A 111 -11.18 -4.04 13.49
N THR A 112 -11.88 -3.12 12.82
CA THR A 112 -12.91 -3.40 11.80
C THR A 112 -12.30 -3.35 10.39
N ARG A 113 -11.47 -2.33 10.11
CA ARG A 113 -10.95 -2.07 8.77
C ARG A 113 -9.88 -3.05 8.31
N LEU A 114 -9.04 -3.56 9.24
CA LEU A 114 -8.00 -4.51 8.86
C LEU A 114 -8.57 -5.86 8.37
N PRO A 115 -9.61 -6.47 8.97
CA PRO A 115 -10.28 -7.62 8.40
C PRO A 115 -10.89 -7.37 7.00
N GLU A 116 -11.46 -6.19 6.76
CA GLU A 116 -11.97 -5.80 5.43
C GLU A 116 -10.82 -5.72 4.40
N LEU A 117 -9.71 -5.08 4.78
CA LEU A 117 -8.51 -5.00 3.94
C LEU A 117 -7.93 -6.39 3.65
N ALA A 118 -7.84 -7.26 4.67
CA ALA A 118 -7.38 -8.63 4.50
C ALA A 118 -8.27 -9.43 3.53
N ALA A 119 -9.60 -9.29 3.63
CA ALA A 119 -10.52 -9.91 2.69
C ALA A 119 -10.30 -9.41 1.26
N MET A 120 -10.20 -8.09 1.05
CA MET A 120 -9.92 -7.49 -0.24
C MET A 120 -8.58 -7.99 -0.84
N CYS A 121 -7.53 -8.17 -0.01
CA CYS A 121 -6.26 -8.71 -0.46
C CYS A 121 -6.38 -10.18 -0.88
N ARG A 122 -7.10 -11.02 -0.11
CA ARG A 122 -7.35 -12.43 -0.45
C ARG A 122 -8.16 -12.59 -1.72
N ASP A 123 -9.24 -11.82 -1.88
CA ASP A 123 -10.09 -11.88 -3.08
C ASP A 123 -9.29 -11.50 -4.34
N ARG A 124 -8.44 -10.48 -4.25
CA ARG A 124 -7.54 -10.10 -5.31
C ARG A 124 -6.53 -11.21 -5.62
N ALA A 125 -5.87 -11.77 -4.60
CA ALA A 125 -4.91 -12.87 -4.76
C ALA A 125 -5.57 -14.09 -5.43
N ALA A 126 -6.78 -14.46 -5.04
CA ALA A 126 -7.52 -15.56 -5.65
C ALA A 126 -7.88 -15.31 -7.11
N SER A 127 -8.13 -14.04 -7.50
CA SER A 127 -8.52 -13.68 -8.87
C SER A 127 -7.34 -13.54 -9.84
N VAL A 128 -6.17 -13.12 -9.35
CA VAL A 128 -5.00 -12.78 -10.20
C VAL A 128 -3.91 -13.84 -10.10
N GLY A 129 -3.74 -14.45 -8.92
CA GLY A 129 -2.66 -15.40 -8.63
C GLY A 129 -1.43 -14.73 -7.99
N GLU A 130 -0.37 -15.52 -7.82
CA GLU A 130 0.88 -15.12 -7.16
C GLU A 130 1.90 -14.61 -8.16
N LEU A 131 2.46 -13.42 -7.91
CA LEU A 131 3.43 -12.77 -8.79
C LEU A 131 4.61 -13.69 -9.16
N ALA A 132 5.11 -14.45 -8.19
CA ALA A 132 6.27 -15.32 -8.35
C ALA A 132 6.06 -16.52 -9.29
N HIS A 133 4.80 -16.83 -9.62
CA HIS A 133 4.43 -18.03 -10.40
C HIS A 133 3.76 -17.72 -11.73
N LEU A 134 3.54 -16.44 -12.05
CA LEU A 134 2.90 -16.02 -13.29
C LEU A 134 3.93 -15.90 -14.42
N LEU A 135 3.64 -16.46 -15.59
CA LEU A 135 4.44 -16.25 -16.81
C LEU A 135 4.32 -14.82 -17.34
N GLU A 136 3.18 -14.18 -17.12
CA GLU A 136 2.90 -12.79 -17.44
C GLU A 136 2.49 -12.07 -16.14
N PRO A 137 3.44 -11.71 -15.27
CA PRO A 137 3.14 -11.19 -13.95
C PRO A 137 2.45 -9.82 -14.01
N ASP A 138 1.34 -9.67 -13.27
CA ASP A 138 0.76 -8.36 -12.97
C ASP A 138 1.51 -7.76 -11.77
N LEU A 139 2.36 -6.78 -12.04
CA LEU A 139 3.26 -6.16 -11.05
C LEU A 139 2.51 -5.45 -9.92
N VAL A 140 1.23 -5.13 -10.14
CA VAL A 140 0.40 -4.36 -9.22
C VAL A 140 -0.59 -5.25 -8.49
N GLN A 141 -1.37 -6.06 -9.23
CA GLN A 141 -2.53 -6.77 -8.69
C GLN A 141 -2.21 -8.18 -8.16
N ALA A 142 -1.17 -8.85 -8.67
CA ALA A 142 -0.81 -10.18 -8.21
C ALA A 142 -0.42 -10.18 -6.72
N TYR A 143 -0.61 -11.31 -6.04
CA TYR A 143 -0.13 -11.49 -4.68
C TYR A 143 1.39 -11.43 -4.63
N GLY A 144 1.94 -10.63 -3.72
CA GLY A 144 3.35 -10.23 -3.74
C GLY A 144 3.64 -9.03 -4.63
N GLY A 145 2.63 -8.40 -5.25
CA GLY A 145 2.77 -7.19 -6.06
C GLY A 145 2.71 -5.88 -5.25
N LEU A 146 2.72 -4.77 -5.98
CA LEU A 146 2.78 -3.42 -5.37
C LEU A 146 1.60 -3.11 -4.45
N ARG A 147 0.39 -3.65 -4.71
CA ARG A 147 -0.77 -3.45 -3.82
C ARG A 147 -0.59 -4.08 -2.45
N ASP A 148 0.16 -5.15 -2.32
CA ASP A 148 0.43 -5.75 -1.02
C ASP A 148 1.36 -4.86 -0.18
N THR A 149 2.30 -4.17 -0.81
CA THR A 149 3.13 -3.17 -0.10
C THR A 149 2.30 -2.02 0.47
N LEU A 150 1.20 -1.62 -0.21
CA LEU A 150 0.27 -0.61 0.30
C LEU A 150 -0.53 -1.14 1.49
N ALA A 151 -0.97 -2.41 1.44
CA ALA A 151 -1.64 -3.05 2.56
C ALA A 151 -0.72 -3.12 3.79
N LEU A 152 0.56 -3.50 3.61
CA LEU A 152 1.56 -3.50 4.68
C LEU A 152 1.75 -2.11 5.31
N ARG A 153 1.78 -1.05 4.50
CA ARG A 153 1.85 0.34 5.00
C ARG A 153 0.61 0.71 5.83
N ALA A 154 -0.57 0.32 5.35
CA ALA A 154 -1.82 0.58 6.06
C ALA A 154 -1.88 -0.17 7.41
N VAL A 155 -1.41 -1.43 7.45
CA VAL A 155 -1.27 -2.17 8.70
C VAL A 155 -0.34 -1.46 9.67
N THR A 156 0.85 -1.04 9.22
CA THR A 156 1.79 -0.29 10.05
C THR A 156 1.17 1.02 10.58
N ALA A 157 0.44 1.76 9.72
CA ALA A 157 -0.24 3.00 10.12
C ALA A 157 -1.33 2.79 11.18
N SER A 158 -1.88 1.58 11.30
CA SER A 158 -2.93 1.22 12.26
C SER A 158 -2.44 1.02 13.70
N TRP A 159 -1.13 0.78 13.91
CA TRP A 159 -0.52 0.40 15.18
C TRP A 159 -1.04 -0.93 15.77
N ILE A 160 -1.69 -1.77 14.97
CA ILE A 160 -2.12 -3.12 15.38
C ILE A 160 -0.98 -4.12 15.25
N ALA A 161 -0.24 -4.04 14.15
CA ALA A 161 0.95 -4.84 13.88
C ALA A 161 1.92 -4.03 13.02
N ASP A 162 3.18 -4.41 13.03
CA ASP A 162 4.20 -3.87 12.16
C ASP A 162 4.50 -4.86 11.03
N ARG A 163 4.86 -4.35 9.85
CA ARG A 163 5.49 -5.18 8.83
C ARG A 163 6.90 -5.56 9.26
N PRO A 164 7.46 -6.69 8.79
CA PRO A 164 8.87 -7.00 9.01
C PRO A 164 9.74 -5.82 8.57
N ARG A 165 10.65 -5.39 9.44
CA ARG A 165 11.59 -4.29 9.18
C ARG A 165 12.82 -4.82 8.45
N THR A 166 12.61 -5.38 7.27
CA THR A 166 13.69 -5.90 6.44
C THR A 166 13.84 -5.02 5.20
N PRO A 167 15.08 -4.69 4.80
CA PRO A 167 15.33 -3.89 3.59
C PRO A 167 14.81 -4.59 2.32
N GLU A 168 14.65 -5.91 2.35
CA GLU A 168 14.23 -6.73 1.21
C GLU A 168 12.86 -6.30 0.66
N VAL A 169 11.90 -5.97 1.52
CA VAL A 169 10.56 -5.53 1.09
C VAL A 169 10.63 -4.18 0.37
N ASP A 170 11.43 -3.24 0.90
CA ASP A 170 11.57 -1.92 0.27
C ASP A 170 12.35 -2.01 -1.04
N LEU A 171 13.38 -2.85 -1.11
CA LEU A 171 14.13 -3.14 -2.35
C LEU A 171 13.25 -3.84 -3.38
N ALA A 172 12.46 -4.83 -2.97
CA ALA A 172 11.50 -5.52 -3.82
C ALA A 172 10.48 -4.56 -4.42
N ARG A 173 9.91 -3.68 -3.57
CA ARG A 173 8.97 -2.64 -4.03
C ARG A 173 9.64 -1.69 -5.02
N GLN A 174 10.84 -1.19 -4.74
CA GLN A 174 11.58 -0.32 -5.67
C GLN A 174 11.85 -1.01 -7.00
N TRP A 175 12.23 -2.30 -6.97
CA TRP A 175 12.44 -3.07 -8.17
C TRP A 175 11.16 -3.20 -9.01
N LEU A 176 10.03 -3.56 -8.40
CA LEU A 176 8.75 -3.65 -9.11
C LEU A 176 8.31 -2.30 -9.71
N LEU A 177 8.55 -1.18 -9.02
CA LEU A 177 8.30 0.16 -9.58
C LEU A 177 9.23 0.46 -10.77
N THR A 178 10.50 0.06 -10.70
CA THR A 178 11.47 0.24 -11.80
C THR A 178 11.06 -0.58 -13.02
N VAL A 179 10.66 -1.85 -12.83
CA VAL A 179 10.16 -2.70 -13.94
C VAL A 179 8.88 -2.12 -14.53
N ARG A 180 7.97 -1.61 -13.71
CA ARG A 180 6.73 -0.98 -14.16
C ARG A 180 6.99 0.30 -14.95
N ASP A 181 7.94 1.15 -14.52
CA ASP A 181 8.34 2.34 -15.26
C ASP A 181 8.93 1.97 -16.64
N ALA A 182 9.83 0.99 -16.68
CA ALA A 182 10.39 0.48 -17.93
C ALA A 182 9.29 -0.05 -18.86
N LEU A 183 8.34 -0.82 -18.33
CA LEU A 183 7.20 -1.36 -19.09
C LEU A 183 6.35 -0.22 -19.68
N HIS A 184 6.01 0.81 -18.92
CA HIS A 184 5.25 1.95 -19.42
C HIS A 184 6.01 2.72 -20.51
N ARG A 185 7.33 2.91 -20.35
CA ARG A 185 8.16 3.62 -21.35
C ARG A 185 8.32 2.82 -22.63
N THR A 186 8.55 1.51 -22.52
CA THR A 186 8.74 0.63 -23.66
C THR A 186 7.45 0.48 -24.49
N THR A 187 6.31 0.31 -23.79
CA THR A 187 5.03 0.11 -24.48
C THR A 187 4.32 1.40 -24.86
N GLY A 188 4.71 2.55 -24.28
CA GLY A 188 4.00 3.82 -24.42
C GLY A 188 2.58 3.81 -23.82
N ARG A 189 2.27 2.83 -22.97
CA ARG A 189 0.93 2.59 -22.42
C ARG A 189 0.97 2.41 -20.90
N ARG A 190 -0.14 2.74 -20.23
CA ARG A 190 -0.37 2.36 -18.83
C ARG A 190 -0.73 0.88 -18.79
N GLN A 191 0.26 0.04 -18.49
CA GLN A 191 0.14 -1.41 -18.43
C GLN A 191 0.83 -1.92 -17.18
N ASP A 192 0.15 -2.73 -16.38
CA ASP A 192 0.67 -3.30 -15.13
C ASP A 192 1.06 -4.78 -15.29
N ARG A 193 0.57 -5.43 -16.34
CA ARG A 193 0.88 -6.82 -16.67
C ARG A 193 2.05 -6.88 -17.65
N LEU A 194 3.12 -7.57 -17.26
CA LEU A 194 4.31 -7.78 -18.07
C LEU A 194 4.05 -8.94 -19.05
N LEU A 195 3.40 -8.62 -20.18
CA LEU A 195 3.06 -9.58 -21.22
C LEU A 195 4.33 -10.19 -21.83
N PHE A 196 4.23 -11.43 -22.28
CA PHE A 196 5.34 -12.18 -22.88
C PHE A 196 6.04 -11.39 -24.00
N GLU A 197 5.27 -10.75 -24.87
CA GLU A 197 5.75 -9.93 -25.99
C GLU A 197 6.61 -8.71 -25.58
N ASN A 198 6.48 -8.25 -24.33
CA ASN A 198 7.20 -7.06 -23.84
C ASN A 198 8.40 -7.39 -22.94
N GLN A 199 8.58 -8.68 -22.58
CA GLN A 199 9.55 -9.06 -21.53
C GLN A 199 11.00 -8.79 -21.95
N ASP A 200 11.38 -9.14 -23.19
CA ASP A 200 12.74 -8.93 -23.69
C ASP A 200 13.05 -7.43 -23.87
N ASP A 201 12.10 -6.65 -24.37
CA ASP A 201 12.27 -5.20 -24.54
C ASP A 201 12.40 -4.49 -23.19
N VAL A 202 11.61 -4.90 -22.19
CA VAL A 202 11.72 -4.38 -20.82
C VAL A 202 13.04 -4.81 -20.18
N ALA A 203 13.47 -6.04 -20.39
CA ALA A 203 14.78 -6.53 -19.91
C ALA A 203 15.92 -5.70 -20.51
N ALA A 204 15.91 -5.48 -21.82
CA ALA A 204 16.89 -4.65 -22.51
C ALA A 204 16.89 -3.20 -22.00
N ALA A 205 15.72 -2.60 -21.79
CA ALA A 205 15.60 -1.25 -21.21
C ALA A 205 16.18 -1.15 -19.78
N LEU A 206 16.22 -2.27 -19.04
CA LEU A 206 16.82 -2.37 -17.71
C LEU A 206 18.29 -2.84 -17.72
N GLY A 207 18.88 -3.01 -18.91
CA GLY A 207 20.27 -3.48 -19.06
C GLY A 207 20.46 -4.96 -18.73
N LEU A 208 19.39 -5.76 -18.81
CA LEU A 208 19.43 -7.21 -18.65
C LEU A 208 19.57 -7.90 -20.02
N PRO A 209 20.20 -9.08 -20.09
CA PRO A 209 20.48 -9.75 -21.36
C PRO A 209 19.19 -10.27 -22.06
N ASP A 210 18.20 -10.71 -21.31
CA ASP A 210 16.94 -11.29 -21.80
C ASP A 210 15.87 -11.29 -20.70
N ALA A 211 14.71 -11.89 -20.98
CA ALA A 211 13.58 -11.98 -20.06
C ALA A 211 13.84 -12.84 -18.81
N ASP A 212 14.70 -13.87 -18.87
CA ASP A 212 14.89 -14.82 -17.77
C ASP A 212 15.40 -14.16 -16.47
N PRO A 213 16.49 -13.37 -16.45
CA PRO A 213 16.91 -12.66 -15.26
C PRO A 213 15.91 -11.59 -14.82
N LEU A 214 15.15 -10.98 -15.73
CA LEU A 214 14.08 -10.05 -15.38
C LEU A 214 13.00 -10.77 -14.57
N LEU A 215 12.44 -11.87 -15.10
CA LEU A 215 11.38 -12.63 -14.46
C LEU A 215 11.84 -13.25 -13.13
N ARG A 216 13.08 -13.75 -13.07
CA ARG A 216 13.67 -14.26 -11.82
C ARG A 216 13.66 -13.20 -10.73
N ARG A 217 14.14 -11.98 -11.01
CA ARG A 217 14.16 -10.89 -10.05
C ARG A 217 12.76 -10.38 -9.69
N VAL A 218 11.80 -10.40 -10.63
CA VAL A 218 10.39 -10.10 -10.35
C VAL A 218 9.80 -11.15 -9.41
N ALA A 219 10.06 -12.43 -9.66
CA ALA A 219 9.61 -13.51 -8.80
C ALA A 219 10.25 -13.45 -7.39
N GLU A 220 11.52 -13.12 -7.28
CA GLU A 220 12.21 -12.90 -5.99
C GLU A 220 11.58 -11.75 -5.20
N ALA A 221 11.31 -10.62 -5.87
CA ALA A 221 10.62 -9.48 -5.27
C ALA A 221 9.21 -9.88 -4.79
N GLY A 222 8.47 -10.63 -5.62
CA GLY A 222 7.15 -11.16 -5.29
C GLY A 222 7.17 -12.04 -4.04
N ARG A 223 8.12 -12.97 -3.95
CA ARG A 223 8.27 -13.85 -2.75
C ARG A 223 8.58 -13.04 -1.50
N SER A 224 9.45 -12.04 -1.58
CA SER A 224 9.81 -11.19 -0.43
C SER A 224 8.60 -10.41 0.10
N ILE A 225 7.78 -9.85 -0.80
CA ILE A 225 6.56 -9.11 -0.43
C ILE A 225 5.49 -10.06 0.09
N ALA A 226 5.29 -11.23 -0.55
CA ALA A 226 4.31 -12.23 -0.13
C ALA A 226 4.63 -12.75 1.28
N TYR A 227 5.88 -13.11 1.54
CA TYR A 227 6.31 -13.55 2.88
C TYR A 227 6.05 -12.47 3.94
N ALA A 228 6.42 -11.22 3.66
CA ALA A 228 6.15 -10.11 4.58
C ALA A 228 4.65 -9.91 4.83
N SER A 229 3.82 -10.08 3.78
CA SER A 229 2.37 -10.02 3.89
C SER A 229 1.82 -11.13 4.78
N ASP A 230 2.25 -12.38 4.59
CA ASP A 230 1.81 -13.52 5.40
C ASP A 230 2.15 -13.35 6.89
N VAL A 231 3.38 -12.94 7.19
CA VAL A 231 3.81 -12.68 8.57
C VAL A 231 2.98 -11.56 9.19
N THR A 232 2.81 -10.46 8.46
CA THR A 232 2.07 -9.29 8.95
C THR A 232 0.60 -9.61 9.21
N TRP A 233 -0.08 -10.32 8.29
CA TRP A 233 -1.48 -10.68 8.48
C TRP A 233 -1.70 -11.66 9.63
N ARG A 234 -0.81 -12.62 9.84
CA ARG A 234 -0.83 -13.49 11.03
C ARG A 234 -0.72 -12.69 12.33
N ASP A 235 0.17 -11.69 12.38
CA ASP A 235 0.32 -10.83 13.54
C ASP A 235 -0.92 -9.95 13.78
N VAL A 236 -1.56 -9.44 12.74
CA VAL A 236 -2.84 -8.73 12.82
C VAL A 236 -3.91 -9.63 13.42
N GLU A 237 -4.09 -10.84 12.89
CA GLU A 237 -5.09 -11.80 13.35
C GLU A 237 -4.86 -12.17 14.82
N ARG A 238 -3.60 -12.47 15.21
CA ARG A 238 -3.21 -12.77 16.60
C ARG A 238 -3.53 -11.60 17.54
N THR A 239 -3.18 -10.39 17.15
CA THR A 239 -3.41 -9.17 17.94
C THR A 239 -4.89 -8.90 18.14
N LEU A 240 -5.70 -9.00 17.07
CA LEU A 240 -7.15 -8.79 17.13
C LEU A 240 -7.85 -9.87 17.92
N ALA A 241 -7.46 -11.16 17.79
CA ALA A 241 -7.98 -12.26 18.59
C ALA A 241 -7.65 -12.06 20.08
N GLY A 242 -6.42 -11.64 20.41
CA GLY A 242 -6.01 -11.33 21.78
C GLY A 242 -6.81 -10.18 22.41
N ARG A 243 -7.17 -9.15 21.64
CA ARG A 243 -8.05 -8.05 22.10
C ARG A 243 -9.48 -8.52 22.39
N ARG A 244 -10.04 -9.40 21.54
CA ARG A 244 -11.37 -10.00 21.76
C ARG A 244 -11.40 -10.87 23.03
N ARG A 245 -10.35 -11.65 23.29
CA ARG A 245 -10.23 -12.51 24.49
C ARG A 245 -10.02 -11.72 25.79
N ARG A 246 -9.51 -10.48 25.76
CA ARG A 246 -9.36 -9.62 26.96
C ARG A 246 -10.69 -9.21 27.60
N GLY A 247 -11.81 -9.31 26.87
CA GLY A 247 -13.16 -9.15 27.41
C GLY A 247 -13.69 -10.41 28.12
N LEU A 248 -13.09 -11.58 27.89
CA LEU A 248 -13.41 -12.85 28.51
C LEU A 248 -12.15 -13.32 29.25
N ARG A 249 -12.22 -13.58 30.54
CA ARG A 249 -11.14 -13.99 31.47
C ARG A 249 -9.95 -14.66 30.78
N ARG A 250 -8.77 -14.05 30.90
CA ARG A 250 -7.49 -14.42 30.31
C ARG A 250 -7.00 -15.77 30.86
N GLN A 251 -7.03 -16.83 30.04
CA GLN A 251 -6.04 -17.89 30.16
C GLN A 251 -4.81 -17.42 29.35
N GLN A 252 -3.65 -17.34 30.00
CA GLN A 252 -2.40 -17.12 29.27
C GLN A 252 -2.17 -18.34 28.36
N PRO A 253 -1.79 -18.13 27.08
CA PRO A 253 -1.42 -19.26 26.25
C PRO A 253 -0.24 -19.98 26.90
N THR A 254 -0.41 -21.28 27.14
CA THR A 254 0.62 -22.13 27.70
C THR A 254 1.42 -22.73 26.55
N ARG A 255 2.74 -22.72 26.65
CA ARG A 255 3.59 -23.51 25.75
C ARG A 255 3.42 -24.97 26.03
N ARG A 256 3.17 -25.76 25.00
CA ARG A 256 3.02 -27.19 25.05
C ARG A 256 4.13 -27.85 24.23
N PRO A 257 5.01 -28.66 24.81
CA PRO A 257 6.01 -29.39 24.05
C PRO A 257 5.34 -30.30 23.02
N LEU A 258 5.78 -30.23 21.76
CA LEU A 258 5.34 -31.10 20.66
C LEU A 258 6.40 -32.14 20.31
N ALA A 259 7.66 -31.75 20.31
CA ALA A 259 8.81 -32.59 20.04
C ALA A 259 10.06 -31.95 20.67
N ASP A 260 11.20 -32.65 20.56
CA ASP A 260 12.47 -32.13 21.05
C ASP A 260 12.82 -30.80 20.35
N GLY A 261 12.99 -29.73 21.14
CA GLY A 261 13.25 -28.39 20.63
C GLY A 261 12.07 -27.64 19.98
N VAL A 262 10.84 -28.20 20.03
CA VAL A 262 9.66 -27.65 19.37
C VAL A 262 8.45 -27.60 20.30
N ASP A 263 7.87 -26.43 20.48
CA ASP A 263 6.68 -26.18 21.27
C ASP A 263 5.49 -25.76 20.41
N GLU A 264 4.28 -26.04 20.88
CA GLU A 264 3.06 -25.35 20.46
C GLU A 264 2.85 -24.12 21.35
N TYR A 265 2.66 -22.97 20.75
CA TYR A 265 2.32 -21.74 21.46
C TYR A 265 1.23 -20.99 20.69
N ASP A 266 0.05 -20.85 21.31
CA ASP A 266 -1.14 -20.21 20.73
C ASP A 266 -1.60 -20.79 19.38
N GLY A 267 -1.42 -22.13 19.22
CA GLY A 267 -1.78 -22.86 18.00
C GLY A 267 -0.70 -22.85 16.90
N GLU A 268 0.45 -22.24 17.15
CA GLU A 268 1.59 -22.25 16.25
C GLU A 268 2.70 -23.17 16.76
N VAL A 269 3.42 -23.77 15.82
CA VAL A 269 4.64 -24.52 16.11
C VAL A 269 5.79 -23.52 16.21
N VAL A 270 6.43 -23.44 17.37
CA VAL A 270 7.53 -22.52 17.66
C VAL A 270 8.74 -23.29 18.20
N LEU A 271 9.93 -22.72 18.08
CA LEU A 271 11.11 -23.29 18.74
C LEU A 271 10.94 -23.21 20.27
N ALA A 272 11.31 -24.26 20.96
CA ALA A 272 11.41 -24.24 22.41
C ALA A 272 12.40 -23.16 22.88
N ARG A 273 12.22 -22.63 24.10
CA ARG A 273 13.02 -21.49 24.58
C ARG A 273 14.52 -21.75 24.66
N ASP A 274 14.88 -23.00 24.77
CA ASP A 274 16.24 -23.54 24.91
C ASP A 274 16.73 -24.29 23.67
N ALA A 275 15.93 -24.26 22.58
CA ALA A 275 16.31 -24.90 21.34
C ALA A 275 17.37 -24.05 20.59
N GLU A 276 18.52 -24.68 20.32
CA GLU A 276 19.51 -24.15 19.38
C GLU A 276 19.31 -24.85 18.03
N PRO A 277 18.72 -24.18 17.01
CA PRO A 277 18.56 -24.78 15.69
C PRO A 277 19.94 -25.01 15.06
N ALA A 278 20.22 -26.25 14.65
CA ALA A 278 21.42 -26.54 13.88
C ALA A 278 21.41 -25.73 12.57
N ARG A 279 22.53 -25.13 12.21
CA ARG A 279 22.67 -24.29 11.01
C ARG A 279 22.44 -25.04 9.69
N ASP A 280 22.42 -26.36 9.72
CA ASP A 280 22.32 -27.24 8.56
C ASP A 280 20.93 -27.91 8.40
N ALA A 281 19.93 -27.45 9.15
CA ALA A 281 18.55 -27.94 9.03
C ALA A 281 17.72 -27.05 8.07
N VAL A 282 18.13 -27.01 6.78
CA VAL A 282 17.34 -26.46 5.67
C VAL A 282 17.30 -27.50 4.56
#